data_7ecac94440060f4ee8d4e5a822f84816
#
_entry.id   7ecac94440060f4ee8d4e5a822f84816
#
_cell.length_a   1.000
_cell.length_b   1.000
_cell.length_c   1.000
_cell.angle_alpha   90.00
_cell.angle_beta   90.00
_cell.angle_gamma   90.00
#
_symmetry.space_group_name_H-M   'P 1'
#
loop_
_entity.id
_entity.type
_entity.pdbx_description
1 polymer ?
#
loop_
_entity_poly.entity_id
_entity_poly.type
_entity_poly.pdbx_seq_one_letter_code
_entity_poly.pdbx_strand_id
1 'polypeptide(L)'
;MKKKFLASALAASMVGTMFASMPAFAEEESSSAAAEEVTSAEAEEESSSAAAEATTGEVPNYDDVWAEKWADVDTSEHVVINYMTTGDAPTNDATQKMLDELNKILTEKVNAELQIYYIGWTDCLSNYNLTLARMDGSVDLVGTSTDWLDAWPNAKNGAFLELSDEMLEKYAPVTYETIPQEDWDLCKYNGNIYFAPEDNYAQWTNHGFAYRLDFAKLAGLENGVHSWEDMTTYFKYVCEHKDELGIVTPWDSDGSAYATMAGGWVSSHSDFVSIDGLAAAALWGGTKDDPYTIVSPFYTDTDMMVEFAKTMKEWDEMGVWKTDVLNNTSADNREDFKLGKTAAEQHHTQTWTDLVSKTPENVPGAEVGFFWFGEEEQNVVSLNITHGAMAVSYGSENPERALMVYDLLRNDAECYDLINYGQKGVQWDVDDEGLRITPESYNSDTESITTNFWWGRNDLLEIRDATKDWDKIDELYKEYDEVAIGYPYGKFVANVDDIQSYINNIGEVNTNYMKQIASGKYTGTAEEIVAEYQQALKDAGMDIVIEELQKQLTEVYGDAE
;
A
#
# COMPACT_ATOMS: atom_id res chain seq x y z
N MET A 1 2.39 11.04 37.57
CA MET A 1 3.65 11.77 37.44
C MET A 1 4.70 11.07 36.58
N LYS A 2 4.74 9.73 36.49
CA LYS A 2 5.68 9.00 35.59
C LYS A 2 5.29 9.07 34.10
N LYS A 3 3.98 9.06 33.78
CA LYS A 3 3.47 9.15 32.39
C LYS A 3 3.79 10.48 31.68
N LYS A 4 3.84 11.60 32.41
CA LYS A 4 4.15 12.92 31.82
C LYS A 4 5.65 13.12 31.49
N PHE A 5 6.53 12.34 32.11
CA PHE A 5 7.97 12.42 31.82
C PHE A 5 8.37 11.64 30.55
N LEU A 6 7.65 10.54 30.22
CA LEU A 6 7.92 9.78 28.99
C LEU A 6 7.49 10.57 27.74
N ALA A 7 6.30 11.17 27.78
CA ALA A 7 5.80 11.97 26.64
C ALA A 7 6.72 13.15 26.28
N SER A 8 7.37 13.76 27.28
CA SER A 8 8.31 14.85 27.04
C SER A 8 9.66 14.40 26.47
N ALA A 9 10.07 13.15 26.71
CA ALA A 9 11.29 12.58 26.14
C ALA A 9 11.11 12.15 24.67
N LEU A 10 9.92 11.60 24.33
CA LEU A 10 9.58 11.24 22.94
C LEU A 10 9.49 12.47 22.02
N ALA A 11 8.80 13.53 22.47
CA ALA A 11 8.70 14.77 21.69
C ALA A 11 10.08 15.41 21.38
N ALA A 12 11.07 15.20 22.23
CA ALA A 12 12.41 15.73 22.03
C ALA A 12 13.26 14.89 21.05
N SER A 13 13.01 13.59 20.91
CA SER A 13 13.72 12.73 19.95
C SER A 13 13.20 12.85 18.51
N MET A 14 11.89 13.11 18.33
CA MET A 14 11.29 13.29 17.00
C MET A 14 11.55 14.68 16.38
N VAL A 15 11.78 15.71 17.20
CA VAL A 15 12.11 17.06 16.69
C VAL A 15 13.55 17.15 16.15
N GLY A 16 14.41 16.20 16.50
CA GLY A 16 15.81 16.15 16.03
C GLY A 16 15.98 15.72 14.56
N THR A 17 14.98 15.08 13.97
CA THR A 17 15.03 14.56 12.58
C THR A 17 14.38 15.46 11.54
N MET A 18 13.71 16.56 11.92
CA MET A 18 12.94 17.43 11.00
C MET A 18 13.71 18.67 10.50
N PHE A 19 14.99 18.86 10.78
CA PHE A 19 15.70 20.10 10.41
C PHE A 19 16.77 19.95 9.31
N ALA A 20 16.62 19.01 8.40
CA ALA A 20 17.57 18.88 7.29
C ALA A 20 16.89 18.72 5.93
N SER A 21 15.98 19.62 5.53
CA SER A 21 15.78 19.92 4.09
C SER A 21 14.76 21.06 3.92
N MET A 22 15.21 22.31 3.92
CA MET A 22 14.55 23.41 3.22
C MET A 22 15.61 24.22 2.47
N PRO A 23 15.55 24.36 1.15
CA PRO A 23 16.12 25.49 0.48
C PRO A 23 15.10 26.64 0.48
N ALA A 24 15.53 27.79 1.01
CA ALA A 24 14.81 29.04 0.92
C ALA A 24 14.73 29.53 -0.52
N PHE A 25 13.54 29.87 -0.99
CA PHE A 25 13.36 30.83 -2.07
C PHE A 25 12.31 31.87 -1.71
N ALA A 26 12.63 33.10 -2.09
CA ALA A 26 12.03 34.36 -1.74
C ALA A 26 10.65 34.58 -2.36
N GLU A 27 9.90 35.44 -1.66
CA GLU A 27 8.65 36.06 -2.09
C GLU A 27 8.76 36.81 -3.42
N GLU A 28 7.72 36.68 -4.24
CA GLU A 28 7.15 37.86 -4.92
C GLU A 28 5.67 37.61 -5.27
N GLU A 29 4.88 38.64 -4.98
CA GLU A 29 3.44 38.71 -5.16
C GLU A 29 3.02 38.81 -6.65
N SER A 30 1.93 38.24 -7.08
CA SER A 30 0.67 38.92 -7.38
C SER A 30 -0.27 38.16 -8.32
N SER A 31 -1.52 38.25 -7.97
CA SER A 31 -2.76 38.40 -8.77
C SER A 31 -3.40 37.18 -9.43
N SER A 32 -4.49 36.85 -8.79
CA SER A 32 -5.89 36.67 -9.28
C SER A 32 -6.19 35.77 -10.47
N ALA A 33 -7.10 34.85 -10.15
CA ALA A 33 -8.24 34.39 -10.91
C ALA A 33 -8.04 33.24 -11.90
N ALA A 34 -8.45 32.10 -11.49
CA ALA A 34 -9.57 31.33 -12.03
C ALA A 34 -9.70 30.07 -11.18
N ALA A 35 -10.84 29.92 -10.54
CA ALA A 35 -11.25 28.63 -10.01
C ALA A 35 -11.55 27.76 -11.25
N GLU A 36 -10.64 26.90 -11.62
CA GLU A 36 -10.97 25.70 -12.35
C GLU A 36 -11.25 24.61 -11.31
N GLU A 37 -12.42 24.04 -11.45
CA GLU A 37 -12.87 22.88 -10.71
C GLU A 37 -11.78 21.80 -10.77
N VAL A 38 -11.12 21.58 -9.65
CA VAL A 38 -10.43 20.32 -9.40
C VAL A 38 -11.56 19.32 -9.22
N THR A 39 -11.87 18.59 -10.28
CA THR A 39 -12.66 17.37 -10.17
C THR A 39 -12.02 16.53 -9.10
N SER A 40 -12.77 16.30 -8.04
CA SER A 40 -12.40 15.39 -6.96
C SER A 40 -11.86 14.10 -7.58
N ALA A 41 -10.62 13.76 -7.27
CA ALA A 41 -10.16 12.40 -7.45
C ALA A 41 -11.19 11.53 -6.72
N GLU A 42 -11.93 10.72 -7.46
CA GLU A 42 -12.74 9.66 -6.87
C GLU A 42 -11.78 8.87 -5.99
N ALA A 43 -12.12 8.73 -4.72
CA ALA A 43 -11.47 7.78 -3.87
C ALA A 43 -11.78 6.42 -4.49
N GLU A 44 -10.82 5.91 -5.28
CA GLU A 44 -10.92 4.55 -5.79
C GLU A 44 -10.96 3.66 -4.56
N GLU A 45 -12.10 3.00 -4.36
CA GLU A 45 -12.16 1.84 -3.50
C GLU A 45 -11.11 0.87 -4.04
N GLU A 46 -9.96 0.79 -3.39
CA GLU A 46 -9.05 -0.33 -3.56
C GLU A 46 -9.75 -1.57 -2.98
N SER A 47 -10.77 -2.08 -3.71
CA SER A 47 -11.30 -3.37 -3.43
C SER A 47 -10.31 -4.38 -3.98
N SER A 48 -9.41 -4.79 -3.17
CA SER A 48 -8.58 -5.93 -3.43
C SER A 48 -9.36 -7.16 -2.99
N SER A 49 -9.82 -7.93 -3.89
CA SER A 49 -10.28 -9.27 -3.57
C SER A 49 -9.20 -10.25 -4.00
N ALA A 50 -8.58 -10.89 -3.03
CA ALA A 50 -8.04 -12.21 -3.28
C ALA A 50 -9.15 -13.09 -3.83
N ALA A 51 -8.80 -14.12 -4.57
CA ALA A 51 -9.74 -15.08 -5.12
C ALA A 51 -10.55 -15.77 -4.00
N ALA A 52 -11.48 -15.04 -3.39
CA ALA A 52 -12.57 -15.69 -2.71
C ALA A 52 -13.38 -16.38 -3.82
N GLU A 53 -13.36 -17.70 -3.89
CA GLU A 53 -14.42 -18.44 -4.55
C GLU A 53 -15.72 -17.81 -4.07
N ALA A 54 -16.60 -17.40 -4.99
CA ALA A 54 -17.87 -16.79 -4.63
C ALA A 54 -18.46 -17.62 -3.49
N THR A 55 -18.45 -17.07 -2.28
CA THR A 55 -18.84 -17.82 -1.09
C THR A 55 -20.35 -18.05 -1.22
N THR A 56 -20.73 -19.21 -1.75
CA THR A 56 -22.10 -19.73 -1.68
C THR A 56 -22.42 -20.24 -0.27
N GLY A 57 -21.58 -19.88 0.71
CA GLY A 57 -21.70 -20.22 2.09
C GLY A 57 -22.72 -19.33 2.82
N GLU A 58 -23.34 -19.85 3.85
CA GLU A 58 -24.17 -19.08 4.78
C GLU A 58 -23.27 -18.03 5.46
N VAL A 59 -23.66 -16.76 5.41
CA VAL A 59 -22.92 -15.66 6.08
C VAL A 59 -22.82 -15.98 7.57
N PRO A 60 -21.62 -16.00 8.17
CA PRO A 60 -21.46 -16.31 9.59
C PRO A 60 -22.24 -15.33 10.47
N ASN A 61 -22.84 -15.84 11.55
CA ASN A 61 -23.46 -15.03 12.60
C ASN A 61 -22.79 -15.32 13.93
N TYR A 62 -22.24 -14.32 14.57
CA TYR A 62 -21.50 -14.42 15.82
C TYR A 62 -22.20 -13.77 17.03
N ASP A 63 -23.50 -13.42 16.92
CA ASP A 63 -24.25 -12.76 18.01
C ASP A 63 -24.19 -13.52 19.34
N ASP A 64 -24.24 -14.86 19.30
CA ASP A 64 -24.15 -15.70 20.50
C ASP A 64 -22.74 -15.62 21.14
N VAL A 65 -21.68 -15.54 20.35
CA VAL A 65 -20.30 -15.40 20.82
C VAL A 65 -20.13 -14.05 21.53
N TRP A 66 -20.55 -12.97 20.90
CA TRP A 66 -20.50 -11.63 21.50
C TRP A 66 -21.35 -11.53 22.77
N ALA A 67 -22.58 -12.06 22.74
CA ALA A 67 -23.45 -12.08 23.92
C ALA A 67 -22.85 -12.82 25.11
N GLU A 68 -22.12 -13.93 24.88
CA GLU A 68 -21.42 -14.67 25.92
C GLU A 68 -20.18 -13.91 26.42
N LYS A 69 -19.29 -13.50 25.53
CA LYS A 69 -17.99 -12.90 25.86
C LYS A 69 -18.13 -11.51 26.51
N TRP A 70 -19.14 -10.75 26.12
CA TRP A 70 -19.35 -9.38 26.61
C TRP A 70 -20.39 -9.28 27.75
N ALA A 71 -20.96 -10.37 28.20
CA ALA A 71 -22.04 -10.38 29.20
C ALA A 71 -21.71 -9.64 30.52
N ASP A 72 -20.44 -9.58 30.90
CA ASP A 72 -19.94 -8.93 32.12
C ASP A 72 -19.15 -7.63 31.84
N VAL A 73 -19.13 -7.17 30.58
CA VAL A 73 -18.49 -5.90 30.22
C VAL A 73 -19.41 -4.73 30.54
N ASP A 74 -18.92 -3.75 31.29
CA ASP A 74 -19.68 -2.53 31.59
C ASP A 74 -19.72 -1.61 30.36
N THR A 75 -20.85 -1.61 29.67
CA THR A 75 -21.14 -0.73 28.54
C THR A 75 -22.12 0.38 28.88
N SER A 76 -22.29 0.72 30.17
CA SER A 76 -23.27 1.73 30.62
C SER A 76 -22.90 3.16 30.21
N GLU A 77 -21.60 3.45 30.06
CA GLU A 77 -21.12 4.74 29.54
C GLU A 77 -21.07 4.70 28.01
N HIS A 78 -21.65 5.73 27.39
CA HIS A 78 -21.59 5.93 25.95
C HIS A 78 -20.22 6.50 25.58
N VAL A 79 -19.55 5.92 24.56
CA VAL A 79 -18.21 6.32 24.13
C VAL A 79 -18.17 6.59 22.63
N VAL A 80 -17.26 7.48 22.22
CA VAL A 80 -16.94 7.71 20.81
C VAL A 80 -15.58 7.11 20.54
N ILE A 81 -15.51 6.23 19.55
CA ILE A 81 -14.28 5.60 19.07
C ILE A 81 -13.81 6.33 17.81
N ASN A 82 -12.62 6.89 17.86
CA ASN A 82 -11.99 7.59 16.74
C ASN A 82 -11.09 6.61 15.98
N TYR A 83 -11.50 6.24 14.78
CA TYR A 83 -10.73 5.42 13.86
C TYR A 83 -9.86 6.31 12.98
N MET A 84 -8.54 6.19 13.09
CA MET A 84 -7.57 6.90 12.27
C MET A 84 -7.21 6.08 11.04
N THR A 85 -7.36 6.70 9.89
CA THR A 85 -6.97 6.15 8.58
C THR A 85 -6.26 7.17 7.71
N THR A 86 -5.56 6.70 6.67
CA THR A 86 -4.95 7.54 5.65
C THR A 86 -5.97 7.86 4.54
N GLY A 87 -5.81 9.02 3.94
CA GLY A 87 -6.67 9.50 2.86
C GLY A 87 -7.32 10.85 3.16
N ASP A 88 -7.77 11.52 2.12
CA ASP A 88 -8.41 12.82 2.26
C ASP A 88 -9.84 12.66 2.80
N ALA A 89 -10.27 13.63 3.60
CA ALA A 89 -11.63 13.63 4.15
C ALA A 89 -12.67 13.82 3.02
N PRO A 90 -13.86 13.21 3.14
CA PRO A 90 -14.90 13.33 2.13
C PRO A 90 -15.36 14.78 1.94
N THR A 91 -15.73 15.14 0.71
CA THR A 91 -16.21 16.47 0.36
C THR A 91 -17.74 16.58 0.39
N ASN A 92 -18.43 15.46 0.57
CA ASN A 92 -19.89 15.36 0.68
C ASN A 92 -20.30 14.82 2.07
N ASP A 93 -21.59 14.63 2.32
CA ASP A 93 -22.14 14.16 3.60
C ASP A 93 -22.54 12.67 3.59
N ALA A 94 -22.19 11.92 2.53
CA ALA A 94 -22.60 10.52 2.40
C ALA A 94 -21.92 9.61 3.45
N THR A 95 -20.63 9.80 3.70
CA THR A 95 -19.92 9.07 4.75
C THR A 95 -20.56 9.30 6.12
N GLN A 96 -20.94 10.54 6.44
CA GLN A 96 -21.63 10.81 7.72
C GLN A 96 -22.99 10.12 7.80
N LYS A 97 -23.77 10.10 6.72
CA LYS A 97 -25.05 9.39 6.68
C LYS A 97 -24.88 7.86 6.87
N MET A 98 -23.85 7.30 6.27
CA MET A 98 -23.50 5.89 6.49
C MET A 98 -23.11 5.64 7.96
N LEU A 99 -22.25 6.51 8.53
CA LEU A 99 -21.86 6.42 9.94
C LEU A 99 -23.05 6.56 10.88
N ASP A 100 -24.04 7.40 10.55
CA ASP A 100 -25.27 7.54 11.35
C ASP A 100 -26.07 6.21 11.40
N GLU A 101 -26.07 5.41 10.35
CA GLU A 101 -26.68 4.07 10.36
C GLU A 101 -25.82 3.07 11.12
N LEU A 102 -24.51 3.00 10.82
CA LEU A 102 -23.57 2.14 11.52
C LEU A 102 -23.59 2.39 13.04
N ASN A 103 -23.62 3.66 13.45
CA ASN A 103 -23.62 4.05 14.85
C ASN A 103 -24.91 3.66 15.61
N LYS A 104 -26.04 3.44 14.91
CA LYS A 104 -27.22 2.85 15.55
C LYS A 104 -26.94 1.42 15.99
N ILE A 105 -26.29 0.62 15.13
CA ILE A 105 -25.95 -0.76 15.41
C ILE A 105 -24.89 -0.82 16.54
N LEU A 106 -23.83 -0.02 16.43
CA LEU A 106 -22.78 0.04 17.45
C LEU A 106 -23.31 0.50 18.81
N THR A 107 -24.23 1.50 18.82
CA THR A 107 -24.87 1.97 20.06
C THR A 107 -25.72 0.85 20.69
N GLU A 108 -26.50 0.11 19.88
CA GLU A 108 -27.32 -0.99 20.37
C GLU A 108 -26.47 -2.15 20.94
N LYS A 109 -25.43 -2.56 20.20
CA LYS A 109 -24.60 -3.72 20.56
C LYS A 109 -23.61 -3.44 21.69
N VAL A 110 -22.94 -2.29 21.64
CA VAL A 110 -21.81 -1.98 22.54
C VAL A 110 -21.82 -0.56 23.12
N ASN A 111 -22.89 0.20 22.97
CA ASN A 111 -23.05 1.59 23.43
C ASN A 111 -21.86 2.50 23.02
N ALA A 112 -21.49 2.42 21.75
CA ALA A 112 -20.41 3.21 21.15
C ALA A 112 -20.83 3.85 19.83
N GLU A 113 -20.13 4.89 19.44
CA GLU A 113 -20.17 5.51 18.11
C GLU A 113 -18.78 5.50 17.49
N LEU A 114 -18.70 5.32 16.17
CA LEU A 114 -17.49 5.45 15.37
C LEU A 114 -17.41 6.84 14.74
N GLN A 115 -16.22 7.44 14.79
CA GLN A 115 -15.86 8.61 13.99
C GLN A 115 -14.56 8.31 13.25
N ILE A 116 -14.40 8.88 12.04
CA ILE A 116 -13.19 8.68 11.23
C ILE A 116 -12.30 9.91 11.35
N TYR A 117 -11.02 9.66 11.66
CA TYR A 117 -9.97 10.66 11.74
C TYR A 117 -9.05 10.48 10.53
N TYR A 118 -9.15 11.40 9.58
CA TYR A 118 -8.42 11.31 8.31
C TYR A 118 -7.02 11.92 8.40
N ILE A 119 -6.03 11.21 7.89
CA ILE A 119 -4.69 11.71 7.61
C ILE A 119 -4.57 11.90 6.10
N GLY A 120 -4.75 13.13 5.62
CA GLY A 120 -4.71 13.43 4.20
C GLY A 120 -3.40 13.03 3.52
N TRP A 121 -3.43 12.80 2.20
CA TRP A 121 -2.27 12.30 1.44
C TRP A 121 -1.09 13.27 1.43
N THR A 122 -1.32 14.57 1.56
CA THR A 122 -0.24 15.56 1.66
C THR A 122 0.53 15.38 2.96
N ASP A 123 1.83 15.08 2.86
CA ASP A 123 2.72 14.79 3.99
C ASP A 123 2.18 13.67 4.91
N CYS A 124 1.50 12.69 4.32
CA CYS A 124 0.74 11.65 4.99
C CYS A 124 1.53 10.98 6.13
N LEU A 125 2.67 10.36 5.82
CA LEU A 125 3.45 9.62 6.83
C LEU A 125 3.93 10.51 7.97
N SER A 126 4.35 11.75 7.68
CA SER A 126 4.75 12.71 8.71
C SER A 126 3.60 13.08 9.63
N ASN A 127 2.41 13.37 9.06
CA ASN A 127 1.21 13.71 9.83
C ASN A 127 0.70 12.52 10.64
N TYR A 128 0.77 11.31 10.07
CA TYR A 128 0.43 10.05 10.72
C TYR A 128 1.28 9.85 11.98
N ASN A 129 2.60 9.87 11.83
CA ASN A 129 3.53 9.70 12.95
C ASN A 129 3.40 10.79 14.02
N LEU A 130 3.20 12.06 13.61
CA LEU A 130 2.97 13.17 14.53
C LEU A 130 1.66 13.02 15.33
N THR A 131 0.60 12.49 14.71
CA THR A 131 -0.68 12.26 15.39
C THR A 131 -0.53 11.17 16.44
N LEU A 132 0.14 10.07 16.12
CA LEU A 132 0.40 8.98 17.06
C LEU A 132 1.31 9.42 18.20
N ALA A 133 2.34 10.20 17.91
CA ALA A 133 3.29 10.69 18.93
C ALA A 133 2.64 11.57 20.00
N ARG A 134 1.49 12.19 19.74
CA ARG A 134 0.77 13.01 20.73
C ARG A 134 0.22 12.19 21.88
N MET A 135 -0.24 10.97 21.64
CA MET A 135 -0.84 10.07 22.66
C MET A 135 -1.87 10.79 23.55
N ASP A 136 -2.67 11.66 22.95
CA ASP A 136 -3.56 12.61 23.64
C ASP A 136 -5.02 12.14 23.71
N GLY A 137 -5.31 10.91 23.32
CA GLY A 137 -6.66 10.34 23.28
C GLY A 137 -7.49 10.79 22.07
N SER A 138 -6.87 11.46 21.10
CA SER A 138 -7.59 11.91 19.89
C SER A 138 -7.90 10.77 18.92
N VAL A 139 -7.24 9.63 19.03
CA VAL A 139 -7.47 8.43 18.22
C VAL A 139 -7.47 7.18 19.10
N ASP A 140 -8.30 6.20 18.75
CA ASP A 140 -8.49 4.94 19.46
C ASP A 140 -8.06 3.74 18.61
N LEU A 141 -8.69 3.54 17.46
CA LEU A 141 -8.31 2.56 16.44
C LEU A 141 -7.38 3.21 15.41
N VAL A 142 -6.38 2.47 14.97
CA VAL A 142 -5.37 2.98 14.05
C VAL A 142 -5.14 1.96 12.94
N GLY A 143 -5.56 2.32 11.72
CA GLY A 143 -5.14 1.59 10.53
C GLY A 143 -3.64 1.75 10.33
N THR A 144 -2.90 0.66 10.17
CA THR A 144 -1.44 0.67 10.10
C THR A 144 -0.90 -0.39 9.15
N SER A 145 0.39 -0.29 8.82
CA SER A 145 1.07 -1.18 7.89
C SER A 145 2.55 -1.30 8.25
N THR A 146 3.09 -2.49 8.11
CA THR A 146 4.51 -2.73 8.42
C THR A 146 5.46 -2.32 7.31
N ASP A 147 4.99 -2.18 6.09
CA ASP A 147 5.79 -1.83 4.91
C ASP A 147 5.73 -0.33 4.54
N TRP A 148 4.60 0.37 4.77
CA TRP A 148 4.45 1.76 4.31
C TRP A 148 3.96 2.79 5.37
N LEU A 149 3.51 2.34 6.56
CA LEU A 149 2.99 3.22 7.63
C LEU A 149 3.76 3.17 8.95
N ASP A 150 5.03 2.78 8.93
CA ASP A 150 5.89 2.76 10.12
C ASP A 150 5.28 2.02 11.33
N ALA A 151 4.53 0.91 11.11
CA ALA A 151 3.87 0.19 12.20
C ALA A 151 4.85 -0.21 13.30
N TRP A 152 5.96 -0.86 12.97
CA TRP A 152 6.96 -1.26 13.95
C TRP A 152 7.69 -0.10 14.62
N PRO A 153 8.15 0.94 13.91
CA PRO A 153 8.66 2.16 14.55
C PRO A 153 7.69 2.76 15.57
N ASN A 154 6.40 2.88 15.24
CA ASN A 154 5.39 3.40 16.14
C ASN A 154 5.13 2.47 17.34
N ALA A 155 5.08 1.14 17.14
CA ALA A 155 4.97 0.17 18.23
C ALA A 155 6.15 0.26 19.21
N LYS A 156 7.39 0.28 18.69
CA LYS A 156 8.62 0.44 19.50
C LYS A 156 8.64 1.75 20.29
N ASN A 157 8.14 2.82 19.71
CA ASN A 157 8.03 4.13 20.35
C ASN A 157 6.88 4.22 21.37
N GLY A 158 6.11 3.14 21.54
CA GLY A 158 5.01 3.04 22.51
C GLY A 158 3.77 3.82 22.10
N ALA A 159 3.57 4.05 20.81
CA ALA A 159 2.37 4.69 20.28
C ALA A 159 1.17 3.74 20.24
N PHE A 160 1.42 2.43 20.18
CA PHE A 160 0.39 1.40 20.20
C PHE A 160 0.32 0.70 21.55
N LEU A 161 -0.87 0.28 21.92
CA LEU A 161 -1.13 -0.51 23.13
C LEU A 161 -0.65 -1.95 22.90
N GLU A 162 0.02 -2.52 23.91
CA GLU A 162 0.28 -3.95 23.94
C GLU A 162 -1.04 -4.70 24.18
N LEU A 163 -1.38 -5.61 23.26
CA LEU A 163 -2.59 -6.41 23.31
C LEU A 163 -2.25 -7.77 23.94
N SER A 164 -2.93 -8.14 25.04
CA SER A 164 -2.77 -9.47 25.60
C SER A 164 -3.76 -10.44 24.96
N ASP A 165 -3.41 -11.74 24.96
CA ASP A 165 -4.31 -12.81 24.52
C ASP A 165 -5.66 -12.75 25.27
N GLU A 166 -5.63 -12.48 26.58
CA GLU A 166 -6.85 -12.35 27.42
C GLU A 166 -7.71 -11.15 26.98
N MET A 167 -7.08 -10.03 26.59
CA MET A 167 -7.77 -8.85 26.12
C MET A 167 -8.42 -9.09 24.77
N LEU A 168 -7.69 -9.72 23.84
CA LEU A 168 -8.20 -10.08 22.53
C LEU A 168 -9.33 -11.11 22.62
N GLU A 169 -9.12 -12.21 23.36
CA GLU A 169 -10.15 -13.24 23.58
C GLU A 169 -11.45 -12.67 24.16
N LYS A 170 -11.36 -11.64 24.98
CA LYS A 170 -12.53 -11.04 25.61
C LYS A 170 -13.19 -9.96 24.77
N TYR A 171 -12.43 -9.02 24.20
CA TYR A 171 -12.99 -7.82 23.57
C TYR A 171 -13.04 -7.87 22.04
N ALA A 172 -12.23 -8.73 21.41
CA ALA A 172 -12.29 -9.03 19.98
C ALA A 172 -12.34 -10.55 19.75
N PRO A 173 -13.32 -11.27 20.33
CA PRO A 173 -13.30 -12.73 20.40
C PRO A 173 -13.36 -13.41 19.04
N VAL A 174 -14.13 -12.88 18.10
CA VAL A 174 -14.28 -13.48 16.76
C VAL A 174 -13.00 -13.29 15.96
N THR A 175 -12.45 -12.07 15.96
CA THR A 175 -11.16 -11.78 15.32
C THR A 175 -10.06 -12.65 15.90
N TYR A 176 -9.99 -12.79 17.23
CA TYR A 176 -8.95 -13.59 17.89
C TYR A 176 -9.05 -15.08 17.59
N GLU A 177 -10.27 -15.63 17.53
CA GLU A 177 -10.52 -17.06 17.30
C GLU A 177 -10.35 -17.45 15.82
N THR A 178 -10.69 -16.55 14.88
CA THR A 178 -10.66 -16.86 13.45
C THR A 178 -9.29 -16.72 12.83
N ILE A 179 -8.42 -15.86 13.38
CA ILE A 179 -7.05 -15.67 12.91
C ILE A 179 -6.15 -16.81 13.42
N PRO A 180 -5.39 -17.50 12.56
CA PRO A 180 -4.44 -18.53 12.96
C PRO A 180 -3.40 -18.02 13.96
N GLN A 181 -2.97 -18.87 14.89
CA GLN A 181 -1.99 -18.48 15.91
C GLN A 181 -0.64 -18.08 15.31
N GLU A 182 -0.25 -18.69 14.19
CA GLU A 182 0.96 -18.36 13.45
C GLU A 182 0.95 -16.91 12.93
N ASP A 183 -0.21 -16.39 12.57
CA ASP A 183 -0.40 -15.04 12.08
C ASP A 183 -0.35 -14.01 13.22
N TRP A 184 -0.92 -14.35 14.38
CA TRP A 184 -0.72 -13.57 15.60
C TRP A 184 0.75 -13.49 16.02
N ASP A 185 1.54 -14.52 15.73
CA ASP A 185 2.97 -14.53 16.03
C ASP A 185 3.75 -13.51 15.15
N LEU A 186 3.26 -13.19 13.96
CA LEU A 186 3.82 -12.12 13.10
C LEU A 186 3.51 -10.70 13.60
N CYS A 187 2.53 -10.56 14.50
CA CYS A 187 2.15 -9.28 15.10
C CYS A 187 2.89 -8.98 16.41
N LYS A 188 3.91 -9.78 16.77
CA LYS A 188 4.62 -9.70 18.04
C LYS A 188 5.97 -8.98 17.91
N TYR A 189 6.24 -8.12 18.89
CA TYR A 189 7.57 -7.59 19.16
C TYR A 189 7.90 -7.79 20.64
N ASN A 190 9.06 -8.38 20.93
CA ASN A 190 9.45 -8.77 22.30
C ASN A 190 8.41 -9.63 23.04
N GLY A 191 7.65 -10.44 22.28
CA GLY A 191 6.63 -11.34 22.82
C GLY A 191 5.25 -10.72 23.05
N ASN A 192 5.06 -9.42 22.79
CA ASN A 192 3.80 -8.71 22.94
C ASN A 192 3.16 -8.45 21.56
N ILE A 193 1.85 -8.66 21.45
CA ILE A 193 1.05 -8.35 20.25
C ILE A 193 0.79 -6.84 20.21
N TYR A 194 0.90 -6.19 19.04
CA TYR A 194 0.66 -4.76 18.86
C TYR A 194 -0.46 -4.44 17.88
N PHE A 195 -0.84 -5.38 17.00
CA PHE A 195 -1.92 -5.18 16.04
C PHE A 195 -2.67 -6.48 15.77
N ALA A 196 -3.92 -6.36 15.31
CA ALA A 196 -4.67 -7.44 14.68
C ALA A 196 -4.33 -7.45 13.18
N PRO A 197 -3.89 -8.59 12.62
CA PRO A 197 -3.51 -8.69 11.23
C PRO A 197 -4.71 -8.83 10.31
N GLU A 198 -4.51 -8.56 9.04
CA GLU A 198 -5.45 -8.81 7.96
C GLU A 198 -5.23 -10.22 7.37
N ASP A 199 -5.51 -11.24 8.16
CA ASP A 199 -5.09 -12.63 7.92
C ASP A 199 -5.71 -13.32 6.70
N ASN A 200 -6.92 -12.98 6.32
CA ASN A 200 -7.65 -13.65 5.25
C ASN A 200 -7.42 -12.99 3.88
N TYR A 201 -6.32 -12.25 3.75
CA TYR A 201 -6.14 -11.40 2.62
C TYR A 201 -4.87 -11.74 1.86
N ALA A 202 -5.03 -12.51 0.79
CA ALA A 202 -3.96 -12.70 -0.18
C ALA A 202 -3.91 -11.49 -1.10
N GLN A 203 -3.20 -10.45 -0.72
CA GLN A 203 -2.95 -9.31 -1.56
C GLN A 203 -1.64 -9.49 -2.32
N TRP A 204 -1.74 -9.39 -3.62
CA TRP A 204 -0.59 -9.31 -4.50
C TRP A 204 -0.30 -7.83 -4.78
N THR A 205 0.64 -7.24 -4.08
CA THR A 205 1.07 -5.84 -4.31
C THR A 205 2.26 -5.74 -5.23
N ASN A 206 2.65 -6.82 -5.87
CA ASN A 206 3.68 -6.76 -6.88
C ASN A 206 3.31 -5.76 -7.97
N HIS A 207 4.21 -4.86 -8.22
CA HIS A 207 4.05 -3.83 -9.23
C HIS A 207 4.27 -4.38 -10.63
N GLY A 208 3.82 -3.62 -11.62
CA GLY A 208 3.99 -3.97 -13.02
C GLY A 208 3.57 -2.82 -13.93
N PHE A 209 3.41 -3.12 -15.21
CA PHE A 209 2.80 -2.22 -16.17
C PHE A 209 1.45 -2.77 -16.62
N ALA A 210 0.37 -2.05 -16.36
CA ALA A 210 -0.83 -2.17 -17.16
C ALA A 210 -0.56 -1.49 -18.52
N TYR A 211 -0.88 -2.15 -19.60
CA TYR A 211 -0.59 -1.67 -20.95
C TYR A 211 -1.73 -1.99 -21.92
N ARG A 212 -1.78 -1.29 -23.05
CA ARG A 212 -2.75 -1.56 -24.11
C ARG A 212 -2.35 -2.81 -24.90
N LEU A 213 -2.98 -3.94 -24.58
CA LEU A 213 -2.74 -5.23 -25.22
C LEU A 213 -3.09 -5.19 -26.72
N ASP A 214 -4.11 -4.44 -27.11
CA ASP A 214 -4.45 -4.22 -28.52
C ASP A 214 -3.30 -3.51 -29.28
N PHE A 215 -2.55 -2.60 -28.64
CA PHE A 215 -1.35 -1.99 -29.23
C PHE A 215 -0.16 -2.96 -29.24
N ALA A 216 -0.01 -3.79 -28.19
CA ALA A 216 1.04 -4.82 -28.15
C ALA A 216 0.90 -5.81 -29.31
N LYS A 217 -0.32 -6.24 -29.63
CA LYS A 217 -0.60 -7.08 -30.82
C LYS A 217 -0.19 -6.39 -32.12
N LEU A 218 -0.39 -5.08 -32.24
CA LEU A 218 0.08 -4.30 -33.41
C LEU A 218 1.61 -4.20 -33.47
N ALA A 219 2.28 -4.21 -32.32
CA ALA A 219 3.73 -4.26 -32.22
C ALA A 219 4.34 -5.65 -32.53
N GLY A 220 3.51 -6.66 -32.80
CA GLY A 220 3.93 -8.05 -33.05
C GLY A 220 4.01 -8.91 -31.80
N LEU A 221 3.56 -8.42 -30.67
CA LEU A 221 3.50 -9.13 -29.39
C LEU A 221 2.09 -9.74 -29.22
N GLU A 222 1.82 -10.78 -29.99
CA GLU A 222 0.49 -11.41 -30.11
C GLU A 222 -0.02 -11.97 -28.76
N ASN A 223 0.88 -12.42 -27.89
CA ASN A 223 0.55 -13.00 -26.59
C ASN A 223 0.60 -11.97 -25.46
N GLY A 224 1.01 -10.74 -25.72
CA GLY A 224 1.20 -9.69 -24.74
C GLY A 224 2.68 -9.37 -24.47
N VAL A 225 2.92 -8.62 -23.41
CA VAL A 225 4.24 -8.24 -22.91
C VAL A 225 4.53 -9.11 -21.69
N HIS A 226 5.65 -9.82 -21.69
CA HIS A 226 6.05 -10.75 -20.63
C HIS A 226 7.50 -10.54 -20.16
N SER A 227 8.15 -9.47 -20.64
CA SER A 227 9.52 -9.13 -20.29
C SER A 227 9.79 -7.64 -20.47
N TRP A 228 10.89 -7.15 -19.87
CA TRP A 228 11.35 -5.78 -20.10
C TRP A 228 11.79 -5.54 -21.57
N GLU A 229 12.25 -6.57 -22.27
CA GLU A 229 12.56 -6.51 -23.71
C GLU A 229 11.28 -6.35 -24.53
N ASP A 230 10.22 -7.10 -24.21
CA ASP A 230 8.91 -6.94 -24.82
C ASP A 230 8.33 -5.54 -24.54
N MET A 231 8.47 -5.06 -23.29
CA MET A 231 8.02 -3.72 -22.92
C MET A 231 8.77 -2.63 -23.69
N THR A 232 10.08 -2.83 -23.93
CA THR A 232 10.88 -1.94 -24.79
C THR A 232 10.39 -1.96 -26.24
N THR A 233 10.09 -3.13 -26.77
CA THR A 233 9.50 -3.32 -28.12
C THR A 233 8.14 -2.64 -28.21
N TYR A 234 7.29 -2.80 -27.20
CA TYR A 234 6.00 -2.15 -27.08
C TYR A 234 6.12 -0.62 -27.10
N PHE A 235 6.94 -0.05 -26.21
CA PHE A 235 7.13 1.39 -26.15
C PHE A 235 7.72 1.98 -27.43
N LYS A 236 8.63 1.26 -28.07
CA LYS A 236 9.16 1.68 -29.36
C LYS A 236 8.05 1.81 -30.39
N TYR A 237 7.18 0.80 -30.52
CA TYR A 237 6.04 0.84 -31.44
C TYR A 237 5.10 2.02 -31.11
N VAL A 238 4.73 2.17 -29.83
CA VAL A 238 3.85 3.26 -29.39
C VAL A 238 4.46 4.63 -29.67
N CYS A 239 5.74 4.85 -29.40
CA CYS A 239 6.44 6.11 -29.66
C CYS A 239 6.46 6.45 -31.18
N GLU A 240 6.70 5.44 -32.03
CA GLU A 240 6.74 5.61 -33.50
C GLU A 240 5.35 5.90 -34.09
N HIS A 241 4.26 5.42 -33.47
CA HIS A 241 2.89 5.48 -34.01
C HIS A 241 1.92 6.29 -33.13
N LYS A 242 2.42 7.04 -32.14
CA LYS A 242 1.56 7.70 -31.14
C LYS A 242 0.43 8.56 -31.73
N ASP A 243 0.71 9.28 -32.82
CA ASP A 243 -0.27 10.14 -33.49
C ASP A 243 -1.40 9.31 -34.14
N GLU A 244 -1.08 8.12 -34.70
CA GLU A 244 -2.03 7.21 -35.32
C GLU A 244 -2.87 6.49 -34.25
N LEU A 245 -2.26 6.21 -33.08
CA LEU A 245 -2.89 5.56 -31.93
C LEU A 245 -3.68 6.55 -31.07
N GLY A 246 -3.54 7.86 -31.30
CA GLY A 246 -4.20 8.90 -30.51
C GLY A 246 -3.55 9.13 -29.13
N ILE A 247 -2.31 8.66 -28.93
CA ILE A 247 -1.59 8.75 -27.66
C ILE A 247 -0.90 10.11 -27.56
N VAL A 248 -1.08 10.78 -26.42
CA VAL A 248 -0.43 12.06 -26.11
C VAL A 248 0.99 11.84 -25.60
N THR A 249 1.13 11.00 -24.57
CA THR A 249 2.41 10.58 -23.99
C THR A 249 2.33 9.06 -23.78
N PRO A 250 3.29 8.26 -24.23
CA PRO A 250 3.23 6.80 -24.04
C PRO A 250 3.04 6.37 -22.60
N TRP A 251 3.78 6.98 -21.66
CA TRP A 251 3.57 6.88 -20.22
C TRP A 251 3.80 8.26 -19.59
N ASP A 252 2.77 8.85 -19.00
CA ASP A 252 2.85 10.19 -18.37
C ASP A 252 3.36 10.07 -16.92
N SER A 253 4.60 9.62 -16.77
CA SER A 253 5.28 9.51 -15.48
C SER A 253 5.63 10.89 -14.92
N ASP A 254 5.58 11.01 -13.58
CA ASP A 254 6.10 12.16 -12.83
C ASP A 254 7.51 11.90 -12.25
N GLY A 255 8.08 10.74 -12.56
CA GLY A 255 9.36 10.28 -12.05
C GLY A 255 9.35 9.85 -10.58
N SER A 256 8.19 9.73 -9.92
CA SER A 256 8.08 9.26 -8.53
C SER A 256 8.32 7.75 -8.41
N ALA A 257 7.99 6.98 -9.45
CA ALA A 257 8.11 5.52 -9.48
C ALA A 257 9.56 4.99 -9.59
N TYR A 258 10.57 5.82 -9.41
CA TYR A 258 11.98 5.44 -9.64
C TYR A 258 12.44 4.23 -8.82
N ALA A 259 12.04 4.15 -7.56
CA ALA A 259 12.41 3.04 -6.68
C ALA A 259 11.69 1.74 -7.08
N THR A 260 10.40 1.84 -7.39
CA THR A 260 9.57 0.72 -7.85
C THR A 260 10.04 0.18 -9.20
N MET A 261 10.44 1.06 -10.13
CA MET A 261 11.01 0.67 -11.41
C MET A 261 12.34 -0.08 -11.24
N ALA A 262 13.23 0.43 -10.40
CA ALA A 262 14.51 -0.22 -10.13
C ALA A 262 14.33 -1.54 -9.36
N GLY A 263 13.45 -1.59 -8.37
CA GLY A 263 13.09 -2.82 -7.66
C GLY A 263 12.45 -3.85 -8.58
N GLY A 264 11.56 -3.42 -9.46
CA GLY A 264 10.94 -4.27 -10.48
C GLY A 264 11.93 -4.84 -11.47
N TRP A 265 12.94 -4.06 -11.86
CA TRP A 265 14.04 -4.58 -12.67
C TRP A 265 14.81 -5.70 -11.95
N VAL A 266 15.13 -5.47 -10.66
CA VAL A 266 15.84 -6.49 -9.85
C VAL A 266 15.01 -7.77 -9.73
N SER A 267 13.72 -7.70 -9.42
CA SER A 267 12.86 -8.89 -9.29
C SER A 267 12.64 -9.63 -10.61
N SER A 268 12.72 -8.92 -11.75
CA SER A 268 12.60 -9.52 -13.09
C SER A 268 13.89 -10.13 -13.61
N HIS A 269 15.05 -9.86 -12.99
CA HIS A 269 16.36 -10.34 -13.44
C HIS A 269 17.12 -11.11 -12.35
N SER A 270 16.46 -11.38 -11.22
CA SER A 270 17.04 -12.17 -10.13
C SER A 270 15.95 -12.75 -9.23
N ASP A 271 16.35 -13.71 -8.41
CA ASP A 271 15.53 -14.31 -7.35
C ASP A 271 15.61 -13.54 -6.01
N PHE A 272 15.98 -12.26 -6.06
CA PHE A 272 16.12 -11.40 -4.88
C PHE A 272 14.78 -11.18 -4.17
N VAL A 273 14.80 -11.24 -2.83
CA VAL A 273 13.66 -10.98 -1.94
C VAL A 273 14.01 -9.86 -0.97
N SER A 274 13.24 -8.78 -1.01
CA SER A 274 13.47 -7.59 -0.19
C SER A 274 12.92 -7.74 1.22
N ILE A 275 13.62 -7.14 2.20
CA ILE A 275 13.07 -6.85 3.52
C ILE A 275 12.23 -5.58 3.41
N ASP A 276 10.96 -5.66 3.81
CA ASP A 276 10.03 -4.54 3.79
C ASP A 276 10.20 -3.60 5.00
N GLY A 277 9.67 -2.39 4.90
CA GLY A 277 9.62 -1.44 6.02
C GLY A 277 10.94 -0.75 6.37
N LEU A 278 11.95 -0.84 5.50
CA LEU A 278 13.21 -0.10 5.63
C LEU A 278 13.19 1.15 4.73
N ALA A 279 13.13 2.30 5.35
CA ALA A 279 12.73 3.58 4.72
C ALA A 279 13.60 4.14 3.57
N ALA A 280 14.75 3.55 3.25
CA ALA A 280 15.67 4.16 2.28
C ALA A 280 15.48 3.73 0.81
N ALA A 281 14.50 2.89 0.50
CA ALA A 281 14.28 2.32 -0.83
C ALA A 281 15.56 1.76 -1.51
N ALA A 282 16.48 1.22 -0.70
CA ALA A 282 17.79 0.76 -1.14
C ALA A 282 17.86 -0.75 -1.38
N LEU A 283 16.76 -1.46 -1.22
CA LEU A 283 16.63 -2.91 -1.33
C LEU A 283 17.70 -3.67 -0.53
N TRP A 284 17.38 -4.04 0.69
CA TRP A 284 18.16 -4.98 1.50
C TRP A 284 17.39 -6.30 1.60
N GLY A 285 18.06 -7.41 1.43
CA GLY A 285 17.45 -8.72 1.52
C GLY A 285 18.38 -9.81 1.04
N GLY A 286 17.84 -10.98 0.78
CA GLY A 286 18.57 -12.14 0.25
C GLY A 286 17.99 -12.64 -1.07
N THR A 287 18.09 -13.93 -1.31
CA THR A 287 17.49 -14.61 -2.45
C THR A 287 16.41 -15.59 -2.00
N LYS A 288 15.63 -16.13 -2.93
CA LYS A 288 14.65 -17.19 -2.60
C LYS A 288 15.30 -18.39 -1.93
N ASP A 289 16.49 -18.78 -2.39
CA ASP A 289 17.22 -19.94 -1.87
C ASP A 289 18.00 -19.62 -0.58
N ASP A 290 18.43 -18.37 -0.40
CA ASP A 290 19.17 -17.90 0.77
C ASP A 290 18.64 -16.51 1.20
N PRO A 291 17.46 -16.46 1.85
CA PRO A 291 16.86 -15.20 2.26
C PRO A 291 17.58 -14.52 3.43
N TYR A 292 18.44 -15.25 4.14
CA TYR A 292 19.05 -14.76 5.37
C TYR A 292 20.49 -14.26 5.20
N THR A 293 21.04 -14.26 4.00
CA THR A 293 22.28 -13.56 3.66
C THR A 293 21.96 -12.22 3.00
N ILE A 294 22.20 -11.12 3.72
CA ILE A 294 21.80 -9.77 3.28
C ILE A 294 22.75 -9.22 2.23
N VAL A 295 22.18 -8.84 1.10
CA VAL A 295 22.79 -8.06 0.04
C VAL A 295 21.92 -6.85 -0.31
N SER A 296 22.44 -5.93 -1.11
CA SER A 296 21.68 -4.89 -1.80
C SER A 296 22.08 -4.91 -3.28
N PRO A 297 21.21 -5.39 -4.19
CA PRO A 297 21.52 -5.47 -5.61
C PRO A 297 21.94 -4.13 -6.22
N PHE A 298 21.33 -3.03 -5.78
CA PHE A 298 21.72 -1.68 -6.22
C PHE A 298 23.18 -1.35 -5.93
N TYR A 299 23.73 -1.90 -4.86
CA TYR A 299 25.11 -1.68 -4.43
C TYR A 299 26.07 -2.74 -4.96
N THR A 300 25.65 -4.00 -5.04
CA THR A 300 26.55 -5.13 -5.29
C THR A 300 26.51 -5.63 -6.74
N ASP A 301 25.42 -5.46 -7.47
CA ASP A 301 25.28 -5.94 -8.85
C ASP A 301 25.43 -4.79 -9.87
N THR A 302 26.69 -4.55 -10.24
CA THR A 302 27.03 -3.47 -11.18
C THR A 302 26.51 -3.75 -12.59
N ASP A 303 26.58 -4.99 -13.07
CA ASP A 303 26.20 -5.34 -14.44
C ASP A 303 24.69 -5.18 -14.62
N MET A 304 23.88 -5.70 -13.69
CA MET A 304 22.42 -5.53 -13.68
C MET A 304 22.03 -4.04 -13.67
N MET A 305 22.65 -3.25 -12.81
CA MET A 305 22.35 -1.82 -12.71
C MET A 305 22.76 -1.03 -13.95
N VAL A 306 23.83 -1.43 -14.63
CA VAL A 306 24.26 -0.83 -15.91
C VAL A 306 23.25 -1.14 -17.02
N GLU A 307 22.72 -2.36 -17.07
CA GLU A 307 21.68 -2.74 -18.03
C GLU A 307 20.39 -1.96 -17.77
N PHE A 308 19.96 -1.86 -16.52
CA PHE A 308 18.82 -1.01 -16.14
C PHE A 308 19.02 0.44 -16.62
N ALA A 309 20.17 1.04 -16.30
CA ALA A 309 20.46 2.41 -16.70
C ALA A 309 20.43 2.59 -18.23
N LYS A 310 20.96 1.64 -19.00
CA LYS A 310 20.92 1.66 -20.48
C LYS A 310 19.50 1.60 -21.00
N THR A 311 18.68 0.69 -20.48
CA THR A 311 17.27 0.53 -20.88
C THR A 311 16.48 1.80 -20.61
N MET A 312 16.61 2.37 -19.41
CA MET A 312 15.94 3.62 -19.07
C MET A 312 16.40 4.81 -19.95
N LYS A 313 17.67 4.83 -20.32
CA LYS A 313 18.20 5.83 -21.25
C LYS A 313 17.62 5.68 -22.65
N GLU A 314 17.48 4.45 -23.13
CA GLU A 314 16.82 4.14 -24.41
C GLU A 314 15.36 4.59 -24.40
N TRP A 315 14.62 4.32 -23.31
CA TRP A 315 13.22 4.76 -23.18
C TRP A 315 13.09 6.29 -23.18
N ASP A 316 13.99 6.99 -22.50
CA ASP A 316 14.04 8.46 -22.54
C ASP A 316 14.31 9.00 -23.94
N GLU A 317 15.27 8.41 -24.67
CA GLU A 317 15.61 8.79 -26.04
C GLU A 317 14.47 8.49 -27.03
N MET A 318 13.69 7.45 -26.82
CA MET A 318 12.47 7.15 -27.59
C MET A 318 11.34 8.13 -27.29
N GLY A 319 11.35 8.79 -26.14
CA GLY A 319 10.28 9.70 -25.69
C GLY A 319 9.10 8.98 -25.07
N VAL A 320 9.35 7.92 -24.28
CA VAL A 320 8.34 7.18 -23.51
C VAL A 320 7.61 8.12 -22.55
N TRP A 321 8.32 9.04 -21.92
CA TRP A 321 7.81 10.07 -21.01
C TRP A 321 8.16 11.49 -21.50
N LYS A 322 7.61 12.49 -20.83
CA LYS A 322 7.90 13.91 -21.12
C LYS A 322 9.36 14.25 -20.80
N THR A 323 9.92 15.22 -21.52
CA THR A 323 11.32 15.65 -21.32
C THR A 323 11.59 16.20 -19.93
N ASP A 324 10.58 16.72 -19.26
CA ASP A 324 10.60 17.28 -17.91
C ASP A 324 10.06 16.33 -16.82
N VAL A 325 10.09 15.03 -17.07
CA VAL A 325 9.56 13.98 -16.17
C VAL A 325 9.98 14.16 -14.70
N LEU A 326 11.19 14.63 -14.43
CA LEU A 326 11.68 14.87 -13.06
C LEU A 326 10.96 16.02 -12.33
N ASN A 327 10.24 16.87 -13.06
CA ASN A 327 9.51 18.03 -12.54
C ASN A 327 8.04 18.01 -12.96
N ASN A 328 7.54 16.91 -13.51
CA ASN A 328 6.16 16.78 -13.91
C ASN A 328 5.30 16.52 -12.66
N THR A 329 4.66 17.58 -12.14
CA THR A 329 3.81 17.52 -10.94
C THR A 329 2.32 17.44 -11.26
N SER A 330 1.96 17.42 -12.54
CA SER A 330 0.57 17.43 -13.01
C SER A 330 0.20 16.14 -13.75
N ALA A 331 0.98 15.07 -13.58
CA ALA A 331 0.66 13.79 -14.18
C ALA A 331 -0.52 13.16 -13.43
N ASP A 332 -1.55 12.84 -14.18
CA ASP A 332 -2.65 11.96 -13.75
C ASP A 332 -2.72 10.80 -14.75
N ASN A 333 -1.67 9.98 -14.73
CA ASN A 333 -1.49 8.98 -15.76
C ASN A 333 -2.55 7.89 -15.70
N ARG A 334 -3.06 7.55 -14.52
CA ARG A 334 -4.11 6.54 -14.34
C ARG A 334 -5.39 6.96 -15.05
N GLU A 335 -5.85 8.18 -14.83
CA GLU A 335 -7.01 8.73 -15.54
C GLU A 335 -6.75 8.88 -17.03
N ASP A 336 -5.58 9.33 -17.43
CA ASP A 336 -5.20 9.43 -18.84
C ASP A 336 -5.14 8.04 -19.51
N PHE A 337 -4.77 6.99 -18.79
CA PHE A 337 -4.83 5.61 -19.29
C PHE A 337 -6.29 5.13 -19.48
N LYS A 338 -7.16 5.33 -18.47
CA LYS A 338 -8.59 5.02 -18.54
C LYS A 338 -9.25 5.72 -19.74
N LEU A 339 -8.82 6.93 -20.05
CA LEU A 339 -9.32 7.74 -21.17
C LEU A 339 -8.61 7.47 -22.52
N GLY A 340 -7.65 6.56 -22.57
CA GLY A 340 -6.90 6.19 -23.76
C GLY A 340 -5.91 7.25 -24.26
N LYS A 341 -5.49 8.20 -23.42
CA LYS A 341 -4.51 9.24 -23.76
C LYS A 341 -3.06 8.79 -23.56
N THR A 342 -2.84 7.81 -22.67
CA THR A 342 -1.55 7.15 -22.45
C THR A 342 -1.66 5.67 -22.78
N ALA A 343 -0.52 5.01 -22.97
CA ALA A 343 -0.45 3.62 -23.42
C ALA A 343 -0.02 2.65 -22.31
N ALA A 344 0.50 3.16 -21.20
CA ALA A 344 0.90 2.36 -20.06
C ALA A 344 0.64 3.09 -18.74
N GLU A 345 0.35 2.31 -17.70
CA GLU A 345 0.30 2.74 -16.30
C GLU A 345 1.16 1.80 -15.46
N GLN A 346 2.08 2.37 -14.67
CA GLN A 346 2.91 1.61 -13.76
C GLN A 346 2.34 1.67 -12.36
N HIS A 347 1.80 0.56 -11.87
CA HIS A 347 1.29 0.42 -10.52
C HIS A 347 1.18 -1.06 -10.12
N HIS A 348 0.62 -1.33 -8.93
CA HIS A 348 0.41 -2.69 -8.44
C HIS A 348 -0.81 -3.39 -9.09
N THR A 349 -0.92 -4.69 -8.86
CA THR A 349 -1.93 -5.58 -9.44
C THR A 349 -3.37 -5.08 -9.22
N GLN A 350 -3.70 -4.55 -8.03
CA GLN A 350 -5.06 -4.06 -7.74
C GLN A 350 -5.46 -2.90 -8.65
N THR A 351 -4.54 -1.99 -8.96
CA THR A 351 -4.80 -0.94 -9.95
C THR A 351 -5.12 -1.52 -11.33
N TRP A 352 -4.37 -2.55 -11.76
CA TRP A 352 -4.67 -3.23 -13.02
C TRP A 352 -6.06 -3.87 -13.02
N THR A 353 -6.53 -4.48 -11.90
CA THR A 353 -7.88 -5.07 -11.84
C THR A 353 -8.99 -4.06 -12.11
N ASP A 354 -8.74 -2.79 -11.85
CA ASP A 354 -9.66 -1.69 -12.17
C ASP A 354 -9.52 -1.25 -13.63
N LEU A 355 -8.30 -1.09 -14.11
CA LEU A 355 -8.00 -0.64 -15.47
C LEU A 355 -8.47 -1.65 -16.54
N VAL A 356 -8.40 -2.95 -16.26
CA VAL A 356 -8.83 -4.00 -17.20
C VAL A 356 -10.31 -3.91 -17.55
N SER A 357 -11.12 -3.39 -16.62
CA SER A 357 -12.55 -3.18 -16.79
C SER A 357 -12.89 -1.76 -17.28
N LYS A 358 -12.33 -0.74 -16.61
CA LYS A 358 -12.69 0.67 -16.86
C LYS A 358 -12.17 1.22 -18.19
N THR A 359 -11.01 0.79 -18.65
CA THR A 359 -10.46 1.31 -19.91
C THR A 359 -11.30 0.92 -21.12
N PRO A 360 -11.76 -0.35 -21.30
CA PRO A 360 -12.67 -0.71 -22.40
C PRO A 360 -14.02 0.00 -22.35
N GLU A 361 -14.54 0.34 -21.17
CA GLU A 361 -15.76 1.13 -21.03
C GLU A 361 -15.63 2.51 -21.67
N ASN A 362 -14.52 3.18 -21.42
CA ASN A 362 -14.24 4.53 -21.94
C ASN A 362 -13.70 4.52 -23.38
N VAL A 363 -12.95 3.48 -23.75
CA VAL A 363 -12.28 3.35 -25.04
C VAL A 363 -12.72 2.05 -25.72
N PRO A 364 -13.83 2.07 -26.49
CA PRO A 364 -14.37 0.87 -27.12
C PRO A 364 -13.35 0.13 -27.97
N GLY A 365 -13.13 -1.14 -27.68
CA GLY A 365 -12.17 -2.00 -28.36
C GLY A 365 -10.77 -1.97 -27.77
N ALA A 366 -10.53 -1.22 -26.69
CA ALA A 366 -9.31 -1.36 -25.92
C ALA A 366 -9.24 -2.72 -25.22
N GLU A 367 -8.08 -3.32 -25.21
CA GLU A 367 -7.75 -4.48 -24.39
C GLU A 367 -6.59 -4.10 -23.47
N VAL A 368 -6.66 -4.50 -22.20
CA VAL A 368 -5.62 -4.18 -21.20
C VAL A 368 -4.93 -5.46 -20.77
N GLY A 369 -3.60 -5.49 -20.86
CA GLY A 369 -2.73 -6.53 -20.34
C GLY A 369 -1.99 -6.03 -19.09
N PHE A 370 -1.31 -6.96 -18.42
CA PHE A 370 -0.46 -6.67 -17.28
C PHE A 370 0.85 -7.43 -17.39
N PHE A 371 1.96 -6.71 -17.34
CA PHE A 371 3.31 -7.27 -17.20
C PHE A 371 3.74 -7.02 -15.76
N TRP A 372 3.72 -8.05 -14.92
CA TRP A 372 4.10 -7.92 -13.53
C TRP A 372 5.62 -8.04 -13.33
N PHE A 373 6.16 -7.22 -12.45
CA PHE A 373 7.58 -7.23 -12.16
C PHE A 373 7.97 -8.53 -11.45
N GLY A 374 8.93 -9.23 -12.00
CA GLY A 374 9.34 -10.57 -11.56
C GLY A 374 8.83 -11.72 -12.45
N GLU A 375 8.00 -11.44 -13.46
CA GLU A 375 7.42 -12.46 -14.35
C GLU A 375 8.49 -13.32 -15.03
N GLU A 376 9.58 -12.71 -15.50
CA GLU A 376 10.68 -13.38 -16.20
C GLU A 376 11.38 -14.44 -15.33
N GLU A 377 11.58 -14.16 -14.04
CA GLU A 377 12.23 -15.04 -13.07
C GLU A 377 11.21 -15.78 -12.18
N GLN A 378 9.91 -15.63 -12.47
CA GLN A 378 8.83 -16.16 -11.62
C GLN A 378 9.06 -15.77 -10.15
N ASN A 379 9.42 -14.50 -9.94
CA ASN A 379 9.80 -13.95 -8.64
C ASN A 379 8.68 -13.10 -8.06
N VAL A 380 7.75 -13.76 -7.39
CA VAL A 380 6.69 -13.10 -6.63
C VAL A 380 6.69 -13.59 -5.18
N VAL A 381 6.47 -12.67 -4.27
CA VAL A 381 6.42 -12.93 -2.84
C VAL A 381 5.03 -12.53 -2.35
N SER A 382 4.35 -13.42 -1.62
CA SER A 382 3.09 -13.05 -0.98
C SER A 382 3.35 -11.99 0.10
N LEU A 383 2.43 -11.05 0.22
CA LEU A 383 2.55 -10.02 1.24
C LEU A 383 2.59 -10.62 2.65
N ASN A 384 3.31 -9.90 3.52
CA ASN A 384 3.15 -10.12 4.95
C ASN A 384 1.71 -9.73 5.35
N ILE A 385 1.04 -10.58 6.11
CA ILE A 385 -0.32 -10.31 6.60
C ILE A 385 -0.44 -9.04 7.45
N THR A 386 0.67 -8.46 7.89
CA THR A 386 0.74 -7.17 8.58
C THR A 386 0.90 -5.98 7.62
N HIS A 387 0.79 -6.21 6.31
CA HIS A 387 0.64 -5.15 5.31
C HIS A 387 -0.61 -4.29 5.61
N GLY A 388 -1.74 -4.94 5.90
CA GLY A 388 -2.90 -4.31 6.48
C GLY A 388 -3.10 -4.79 7.93
N ALA A 389 -3.15 -3.88 8.89
CA ALA A 389 -3.32 -4.24 10.30
C ALA A 389 -4.06 -3.15 11.09
N MET A 390 -4.74 -3.54 12.15
CA MET A 390 -5.41 -2.62 13.06
C MET A 390 -4.71 -2.60 14.42
N ALA A 391 -4.23 -1.43 14.82
CA ALA A 391 -3.68 -1.19 16.15
C ALA A 391 -4.67 -0.43 17.04
N VAL A 392 -4.46 -0.52 18.36
CA VAL A 392 -5.10 0.35 19.34
C VAL A 392 -4.08 1.39 19.81
N SER A 393 -4.45 2.67 19.78
CA SER A 393 -3.60 3.75 20.25
C SER A 393 -3.31 3.61 21.74
N TYR A 394 -2.05 3.77 22.15
CA TYR A 394 -1.68 3.82 23.56
C TYR A 394 -2.36 4.96 24.32
N GLY A 395 -2.71 6.04 23.63
CA GLY A 395 -3.43 7.19 24.18
C GLY A 395 -4.93 6.97 24.35
N SER A 396 -5.51 5.89 23.82
CA SER A 396 -6.95 5.62 23.92
C SER A 396 -7.41 5.59 25.38
N GLU A 397 -8.53 6.23 25.65
CA GLU A 397 -9.21 6.16 26.95
C GLU A 397 -10.21 5.00 27.01
N ASN A 398 -10.50 4.36 25.85
CA ASN A 398 -11.51 3.30 25.71
C ASN A 398 -11.00 2.08 24.92
N PRO A 399 -9.81 1.52 25.24
CA PRO A 399 -9.18 0.50 24.39
C PRO A 399 -10.01 -0.79 24.29
N GLU A 400 -10.69 -1.22 25.37
CA GLU A 400 -11.54 -2.39 25.37
C GLU A 400 -12.75 -2.17 24.44
N ARG A 401 -13.36 -0.99 24.49
CA ARG A 401 -14.49 -0.65 23.65
C ARG A 401 -14.07 -0.50 22.17
N ALA A 402 -12.87 0.02 21.91
CA ALA A 402 -12.29 0.11 20.58
C ALA A 402 -12.14 -1.29 19.95
N LEU A 403 -11.65 -2.27 20.71
CA LEU A 403 -11.56 -3.66 20.26
C LEU A 403 -12.94 -4.29 19.97
N MET A 404 -13.94 -4.04 20.82
CA MET A 404 -15.32 -4.51 20.58
C MET A 404 -15.90 -3.91 19.29
N VAL A 405 -15.66 -2.62 19.04
CA VAL A 405 -16.09 -1.97 17.79
C VAL A 405 -15.35 -2.58 16.59
N TYR A 406 -14.04 -2.77 16.68
CA TYR A 406 -13.28 -3.39 15.60
C TYR A 406 -13.75 -4.82 15.28
N ASP A 407 -14.02 -5.62 16.30
CA ASP A 407 -14.53 -6.98 16.10
C ASP A 407 -15.88 -7.02 15.37
N LEU A 408 -16.75 -6.04 15.64
CA LEU A 408 -18.01 -5.85 14.91
C LEU A 408 -17.77 -5.36 13.47
N LEU A 409 -16.91 -4.37 13.26
CA LEU A 409 -16.62 -3.86 11.92
C LEU A 409 -16.07 -4.93 10.97
N ARG A 410 -15.29 -5.87 11.51
CA ARG A 410 -14.66 -6.94 10.75
C ARG A 410 -15.58 -8.15 10.54
N ASN A 411 -16.43 -8.49 11.52
CA ASN A 411 -17.08 -9.81 11.55
C ASN A 411 -18.62 -9.77 11.60
N ASP A 412 -19.23 -8.61 11.86
CA ASP A 412 -20.69 -8.44 11.74
C ASP A 412 -21.04 -8.02 10.33
N ALA A 413 -21.82 -8.81 9.60
CA ALA A 413 -22.09 -8.58 8.18
C ALA A 413 -22.70 -7.20 7.89
N GLU A 414 -23.60 -6.71 8.76
CA GLU A 414 -24.24 -5.40 8.54
C GLU A 414 -23.26 -4.25 8.81
N CYS A 415 -22.41 -4.38 9.83
CA CYS A 415 -21.35 -3.42 10.11
C CYS A 415 -20.28 -3.43 9.00
N TYR A 416 -19.92 -4.63 8.53
CA TYR A 416 -18.95 -4.81 7.45
C TYR A 416 -19.43 -4.17 6.14
N ASP A 417 -20.67 -4.47 5.74
CA ASP A 417 -21.27 -3.90 4.53
C ASP A 417 -21.31 -2.37 4.60
N LEU A 418 -21.70 -1.81 5.74
CA LEU A 418 -21.79 -0.36 5.90
C LEU A 418 -20.43 0.32 5.81
N ILE A 419 -19.41 -0.21 6.50
CA ILE A 419 -18.09 0.43 6.53
C ILE A 419 -17.33 0.25 5.20
N ASN A 420 -17.54 -0.88 4.49
CA ASN A 420 -16.82 -1.17 3.25
C ASN A 420 -17.60 -0.73 2.00
N TYR A 421 -18.93 -0.87 1.97
CA TYR A 421 -19.73 -0.64 0.75
C TYR A 421 -20.75 0.50 0.91
N GLY A 422 -21.05 0.93 2.13
CA GLY A 422 -22.07 1.95 2.39
C GLY A 422 -23.48 1.37 2.53
N GLN A 423 -24.48 2.21 2.29
CA GLN A 423 -25.89 1.86 2.45
C GLN A 423 -26.40 1.11 1.22
N LYS A 424 -26.87 -0.11 1.41
CA LYS A 424 -27.47 -0.92 0.32
C LYS A 424 -28.66 -0.20 -0.32
N GLY A 425 -28.70 -0.22 -1.65
CA GLY A 425 -29.70 0.51 -2.45
C GLY A 425 -29.37 1.98 -2.67
N VAL A 426 -28.26 2.50 -2.08
CA VAL A 426 -27.74 3.86 -2.30
C VAL A 426 -26.38 3.78 -2.97
N GLN A 427 -25.34 3.31 -2.27
CA GLN A 427 -24.01 3.15 -2.82
C GLN A 427 -23.84 1.83 -3.57
N TRP A 428 -24.46 0.77 -3.11
CA TRP A 428 -24.34 -0.57 -3.67
C TRP A 428 -25.64 -1.36 -3.61
N ASP A 429 -25.72 -2.41 -4.43
CA ASP A 429 -26.74 -3.47 -4.38
C ASP A 429 -26.11 -4.77 -4.92
N VAL A 430 -26.88 -5.84 -5.03
CA VAL A 430 -26.45 -7.07 -5.66
C VAL A 430 -27.34 -7.38 -6.86
N ASP A 431 -26.75 -7.96 -7.90
CA ASP A 431 -27.49 -8.46 -9.06
C ASP A 431 -28.10 -9.86 -8.80
N ASP A 432 -28.69 -10.45 -9.85
CA ASP A 432 -29.30 -11.78 -9.78
C ASP A 432 -28.27 -12.92 -9.58
N GLU A 433 -26.98 -12.64 -9.81
CA GLU A 433 -25.86 -13.57 -9.63
C GLU A 433 -25.18 -13.41 -8.27
N GLY A 434 -25.58 -12.39 -7.50
CA GLY A 434 -25.04 -12.07 -6.18
C GLY A 434 -23.78 -11.22 -6.22
N LEU A 435 -23.44 -10.65 -7.38
CA LEU A 435 -22.34 -9.72 -7.52
C LEU A 435 -22.75 -8.32 -7.09
N ARG A 436 -21.81 -7.57 -6.52
CA ARG A 436 -22.02 -6.18 -6.11
C ARG A 436 -22.13 -5.28 -7.33
N ILE A 437 -23.17 -4.46 -7.36
CA ILE A 437 -23.43 -3.48 -8.43
C ILE A 437 -23.63 -2.09 -7.81
N THR A 438 -23.34 -1.08 -8.62
CA THR A 438 -23.70 0.30 -8.30
C THR A 438 -25.12 0.58 -8.82
N PRO A 439 -26.07 1.07 -7.98
CA PRO A 439 -27.41 1.42 -8.41
C PRO A 439 -27.43 2.47 -9.53
N GLU A 440 -28.36 2.39 -10.48
CA GLU A 440 -28.52 3.41 -11.55
C GLU A 440 -28.79 4.84 -11.01
N SER A 441 -29.30 4.95 -9.79
CA SER A 441 -29.55 6.23 -9.13
C SER A 441 -28.34 6.86 -8.46
N TYR A 442 -27.25 6.11 -8.33
CA TYR A 442 -26.03 6.55 -7.65
C TYR A 442 -25.41 7.77 -8.34
N ASN A 443 -25.01 8.74 -7.51
CA ASN A 443 -24.30 9.93 -7.96
C ASN A 443 -23.04 10.12 -7.11
N SER A 444 -21.87 9.91 -7.71
CA SER A 444 -20.57 10.00 -7.05
C SER A 444 -20.33 11.33 -6.33
N ASP A 445 -20.78 12.47 -6.90
CA ASP A 445 -20.60 13.79 -6.30
C ASP A 445 -21.28 13.96 -4.94
N THR A 446 -22.37 13.24 -4.71
CA THR A 446 -23.22 13.40 -3.51
C THR A 446 -23.37 12.17 -2.65
N GLU A 447 -23.00 10.99 -3.17
CA GLU A 447 -23.26 9.70 -2.52
C GLU A 447 -21.99 8.86 -2.33
N SER A 448 -20.84 9.28 -2.85
CA SER A 448 -19.56 8.60 -2.57
C SER A 448 -19.24 8.64 -1.07
N ILE A 449 -18.85 7.49 -0.53
CA ILE A 449 -18.35 7.39 0.84
C ILE A 449 -16.82 7.31 0.82
N THR A 450 -16.21 7.73 1.90
CA THR A 450 -14.76 7.61 2.13
C THR A 450 -14.55 7.06 3.53
N THR A 451 -14.22 5.80 3.64
CA THR A 451 -13.98 5.13 4.93
C THR A 451 -12.55 4.66 5.07
N ASN A 452 -11.93 4.28 3.93
CA ASN A 452 -10.58 3.74 3.86
C ASN A 452 -10.33 2.68 4.95
N PHE A 453 -11.29 1.74 5.08
CA PHE A 453 -11.24 0.66 6.05
C PHE A 453 -10.56 -0.57 5.44
N TRP A 454 -9.26 -0.44 5.13
CA TRP A 454 -8.43 -1.52 4.52
C TRP A 454 -7.87 -2.50 5.57
N TRP A 455 -8.07 -2.24 6.84
CA TRP A 455 -7.36 -2.80 7.98
C TRP A 455 -8.14 -3.89 8.73
N GLY A 456 -9.23 -4.33 8.18
CA GLY A 456 -10.14 -5.27 8.82
C GLY A 456 -10.94 -6.07 7.80
N ARG A 457 -10.32 -6.43 6.68
CA ARG A 457 -10.98 -7.23 5.65
C ARG A 457 -11.27 -8.63 6.16
N ASN A 458 -12.35 -9.19 5.61
CA ASN A 458 -12.81 -10.51 5.92
C ASN A 458 -13.37 -11.16 4.65
N ASP A 459 -12.62 -12.08 4.05
CA ASP A 459 -12.96 -12.73 2.78
C ASP A 459 -14.31 -13.46 2.82
N LEU A 460 -14.77 -13.86 4.01
CA LEU A 460 -16.09 -14.49 4.18
C LEU A 460 -17.25 -13.50 3.95
N LEU A 461 -16.99 -12.20 4.04
CA LEU A 461 -17.96 -11.12 3.89
C LEU A 461 -17.76 -10.31 2.61
N GLU A 462 -16.67 -10.53 1.88
CA GLU A 462 -16.37 -9.82 0.63
C GLU A 462 -17.37 -10.21 -0.47
N ILE A 463 -17.88 -9.21 -1.20
CA ILE A 463 -18.78 -9.39 -2.34
C ILE A 463 -18.09 -8.92 -3.60
N ARG A 464 -17.88 -9.83 -4.55
CA ARG A 464 -17.23 -9.53 -5.82
C ARG A 464 -18.00 -8.46 -6.61
N ASP A 465 -17.25 -7.47 -7.12
CA ASP A 465 -17.79 -6.37 -7.92
C ASP A 465 -18.13 -6.84 -9.35
N ALA A 466 -19.37 -6.60 -9.78
CA ALA A 466 -19.84 -7.00 -11.12
C ALA A 466 -19.14 -6.26 -12.27
N THR A 467 -18.48 -5.14 -11.99
CA THR A 467 -17.76 -4.38 -13.03
C THR A 467 -16.38 -4.95 -13.35
N LYS A 468 -15.85 -5.85 -12.52
CA LYS A 468 -14.51 -6.43 -12.71
C LYS A 468 -14.52 -7.65 -13.63
N ASP A 469 -13.45 -7.82 -14.40
CA ASP A 469 -13.22 -9.00 -15.26
C ASP A 469 -12.59 -10.13 -14.43
N TRP A 470 -13.43 -10.79 -13.61
CA TRP A 470 -12.98 -11.83 -12.68
C TRP A 470 -12.29 -13.01 -13.37
N ASP A 471 -12.64 -13.33 -14.62
CA ASP A 471 -11.98 -14.42 -15.35
C ASP A 471 -10.48 -14.11 -15.52
N LYS A 472 -10.14 -12.88 -15.90
CA LYS A 472 -8.74 -12.45 -16.05
C LYS A 472 -8.02 -12.27 -14.72
N ILE A 473 -8.73 -11.76 -13.70
CA ILE A 473 -8.18 -11.57 -12.36
C ILE A 473 -7.84 -12.91 -11.73
N ASP A 474 -8.78 -13.87 -11.77
CA ASP A 474 -8.58 -15.21 -11.23
C ASP A 474 -7.48 -15.98 -11.99
N GLU A 475 -7.34 -15.77 -13.32
CA GLU A 475 -6.24 -16.35 -14.09
C GLU A 475 -4.88 -15.82 -13.62
N LEU A 476 -4.73 -14.51 -13.44
CA LEU A 476 -3.50 -13.90 -12.94
C LEU A 476 -3.19 -14.34 -11.51
N TYR A 477 -4.19 -14.33 -10.62
CA TYR A 477 -3.98 -14.74 -9.22
C TYR A 477 -3.57 -16.21 -9.12
N LYS A 478 -4.16 -17.07 -9.96
CA LYS A 478 -3.72 -18.45 -10.05
C LYS A 478 -2.27 -18.59 -10.52
N GLU A 479 -1.84 -17.77 -11.47
CA GLU A 479 -0.44 -17.73 -11.89
C GLU A 479 0.48 -17.33 -10.74
N TYR A 480 0.09 -16.33 -9.94
CA TYR A 480 0.85 -15.95 -8.75
C TYR A 480 0.92 -17.07 -7.72
N ASP A 481 -0.20 -17.71 -7.41
CA ASP A 481 -0.26 -18.82 -6.44
C ASP A 481 0.62 -20.01 -6.83
N GLU A 482 0.82 -20.25 -8.14
CA GLU A 482 1.67 -21.34 -8.63
C GLU A 482 3.18 -21.08 -8.39
N VAL A 483 3.59 -19.80 -8.27
CA VAL A 483 5.03 -19.44 -8.22
C VAL A 483 5.43 -18.66 -6.95
N ALA A 484 4.46 -18.16 -6.20
CA ALA A 484 4.72 -17.34 -5.02
C ALA A 484 5.43 -18.11 -3.90
N ILE A 485 6.33 -17.39 -3.23
CA ILE A 485 6.87 -17.82 -1.95
C ILE A 485 6.26 -16.98 -0.81
N GLY A 486 6.13 -17.55 0.38
CA GLY A 486 5.77 -16.79 1.57
C GLY A 486 6.85 -15.77 1.92
N TYR A 487 6.46 -14.62 2.48
CA TYR A 487 7.39 -13.58 2.90
C TYR A 487 8.35 -14.12 4.00
N PRO A 488 9.67 -14.21 3.75
CA PRO A 488 10.57 -14.92 4.66
C PRO A 488 10.94 -14.12 5.92
N TYR A 489 10.70 -12.80 5.92
CA TYR A 489 11.14 -11.91 7.00
C TYR A 489 10.01 -11.50 7.96
N GLY A 490 8.86 -12.18 7.96
CA GLY A 490 7.69 -11.78 8.75
C GLY A 490 7.92 -11.66 10.26
N LYS A 491 8.93 -12.36 10.81
CA LYS A 491 9.34 -12.25 12.22
C LYS A 491 10.47 -11.24 12.47
N PHE A 492 11.01 -10.64 11.42
CA PHE A 492 12.13 -9.72 11.53
C PHE A 492 11.65 -8.29 11.73
N VAL A 493 12.00 -7.71 12.86
CA VAL A 493 11.74 -6.31 13.18
C VAL A 493 13.06 -5.60 13.40
N ALA A 494 13.57 -4.92 12.35
CA ALA A 494 14.86 -4.25 12.39
C ALA A 494 14.92 -3.19 13.51
N ASN A 495 16.01 -3.17 14.26
CA ASN A 495 16.34 -2.05 15.13
C ASN A 495 17.33 -1.13 14.40
N VAL A 496 16.86 0.05 14.03
CA VAL A 496 17.61 1.00 13.21
C VAL A 496 18.22 2.14 14.02
N ASP A 497 18.08 2.19 15.35
CA ASP A 497 18.48 3.32 16.19
C ASP A 497 19.94 3.73 15.98
N ASP A 498 20.86 2.77 15.96
CA ASP A 498 22.29 3.03 15.79
C ASP A 498 22.70 3.28 14.33
N ILE A 499 21.85 2.89 13.36
CA ILE A 499 22.14 3.00 11.91
C ILE A 499 21.24 3.99 11.18
N GLN A 500 20.27 4.62 11.85
CA GLN A 500 19.29 5.53 11.24
C GLN A 500 19.94 6.66 10.43
N SER A 501 21.05 7.22 10.90
CA SER A 501 21.76 8.28 10.17
C SER A 501 22.33 7.79 8.83
N TYR A 502 22.80 6.55 8.79
CA TYR A 502 23.28 5.94 7.54
C TYR A 502 22.12 5.63 6.58
N ILE A 503 21.01 5.09 7.10
CA ILE A 503 19.78 4.86 6.31
C ILE A 503 19.29 6.16 5.67
N ASN A 504 19.25 7.26 6.43
CA ASN A 504 18.86 8.56 5.90
C ASN A 504 19.82 9.06 4.80
N ASN A 505 21.13 8.94 4.99
CA ASN A 505 22.12 9.33 3.98
C ASN A 505 21.98 8.47 2.71
N ILE A 506 21.74 7.17 2.84
CA ILE A 506 21.48 6.25 1.72
C ILE A 506 20.21 6.65 0.98
N GLY A 507 19.16 7.01 1.71
CA GLY A 507 17.91 7.52 1.13
C GLY A 507 18.11 8.79 0.30
N GLU A 508 18.94 9.72 0.76
CA GLU A 508 19.32 10.92 -0.01
C GLU A 508 20.09 10.55 -1.29
N VAL A 509 21.03 9.60 -1.20
CA VAL A 509 21.77 9.11 -2.38
C VAL A 509 20.82 8.47 -3.37
N ASN A 510 19.91 7.60 -2.92
CA ASN A 510 18.90 6.98 -3.78
C ASN A 510 18.02 8.03 -4.48
N THR A 511 17.47 8.97 -3.74
CA THR A 511 16.64 10.04 -4.32
C THR A 511 17.40 10.82 -5.40
N ASN A 512 18.68 11.10 -5.17
CA ASN A 512 19.48 11.91 -6.09
C ASN A 512 19.92 11.13 -7.34
N TYR A 513 20.36 9.90 -7.19
CA TYR A 513 20.92 9.10 -8.31
C TYR A 513 19.85 8.24 -8.98
N MET A 514 19.10 7.46 -8.22
CA MET A 514 18.15 6.51 -8.79
C MET A 514 17.03 7.20 -9.57
N LYS A 515 16.56 8.35 -9.11
CA LYS A 515 15.57 9.13 -9.85
C LYS A 515 16.07 9.54 -11.25
N GLN A 516 17.35 9.90 -11.37
CA GLN A 516 17.96 10.21 -12.66
C GLN A 516 18.19 8.97 -13.51
N ILE A 517 18.66 7.88 -12.92
CA ILE A 517 18.90 6.59 -13.59
C ILE A 517 17.59 6.05 -14.14
N ALA A 518 16.58 5.90 -13.30
CA ALA A 518 15.27 5.34 -13.68
C ALA A 518 14.48 6.19 -14.68
N SER A 519 14.85 7.45 -14.86
CA SER A 519 14.26 8.33 -15.86
C SER A 519 15.16 8.55 -17.09
N GLY A 520 16.33 7.90 -17.15
CA GLY A 520 17.31 8.08 -18.23
C GLY A 520 17.92 9.48 -18.31
N LYS A 521 17.76 10.33 -17.28
CA LYS A 521 18.13 11.75 -17.24
C LYS A 521 19.52 11.99 -16.63
N TYR A 522 20.44 11.10 -16.86
CA TYR A 522 21.82 11.23 -16.41
C TYR A 522 22.77 11.66 -17.55
N THR A 523 23.94 12.19 -17.20
CA THR A 523 25.02 12.54 -18.14
C THR A 523 26.10 11.47 -18.10
N GLY A 524 26.87 11.34 -19.18
CA GLY A 524 27.90 10.30 -19.30
C GLY A 524 27.33 8.96 -19.74
N THR A 525 28.08 7.88 -19.49
CA THR A 525 27.67 6.52 -19.81
C THR A 525 26.92 5.88 -18.63
N ALA A 526 26.22 4.77 -18.89
CA ALA A 526 25.56 4.00 -17.85
C ALA A 526 26.57 3.45 -16.83
N GLU A 527 27.73 3.00 -17.30
CA GLU A 527 28.81 2.51 -16.45
C GLU A 527 29.37 3.61 -15.52
N GLU A 528 29.49 4.85 -16.01
CA GLU A 528 29.95 5.99 -15.20
C GLU A 528 28.95 6.33 -14.11
N ILE A 529 27.66 6.52 -14.44
CA ILE A 529 26.65 6.92 -13.45
C ILE A 529 26.41 5.82 -12.40
N VAL A 530 26.41 4.55 -12.78
CA VAL A 530 26.28 3.42 -11.85
C VAL A 530 27.48 3.34 -10.92
N ALA A 531 28.71 3.52 -11.43
CA ALA A 531 29.90 3.54 -10.59
C ALA A 531 29.89 4.71 -9.59
N GLU A 532 29.45 5.90 -10.00
CA GLU A 532 29.30 7.06 -9.13
C GLU A 532 28.23 6.80 -8.06
N TYR A 533 27.10 6.21 -8.44
CA TYR A 533 26.00 5.87 -7.52
C TYR A 533 26.45 4.85 -6.47
N GLN A 534 27.09 3.74 -6.90
CA GLN A 534 27.57 2.71 -5.98
C GLN A 534 28.66 3.22 -5.04
N GLN A 535 29.53 4.12 -5.51
CA GLN A 535 30.50 4.77 -4.65
C GLN A 535 29.82 5.71 -3.63
N ALA A 536 28.80 6.45 -4.04
CA ALA A 536 28.04 7.31 -3.13
C ALA A 536 27.29 6.50 -2.06
N LEU A 537 26.69 5.35 -2.41
CA LEU A 537 26.09 4.41 -1.46
C LEU A 537 27.11 3.91 -0.43
N LYS A 538 28.31 3.57 -0.88
CA LYS A 538 29.41 3.15 -0.01
C LYS A 538 29.79 4.26 0.98
N ASP A 539 29.96 5.47 0.47
CA ASP A 539 30.35 6.63 1.28
C ASP A 539 29.24 7.03 2.25
N ALA A 540 27.97 6.75 1.92
CA ALA A 540 26.81 6.94 2.80
C ALA A 540 26.70 5.89 3.92
N GLY A 541 27.49 4.80 3.86
CA GLY A 541 27.57 3.77 4.90
C GLY A 541 26.80 2.50 4.61
N MET A 542 26.60 2.14 3.33
CA MET A 542 25.88 0.91 2.94
C MET A 542 26.45 -0.35 3.60
N ASP A 543 27.79 -0.49 3.64
CA ASP A 543 28.45 -1.64 4.29
C ASP A 543 28.07 -1.75 5.78
N ILE A 544 27.93 -0.61 6.49
CA ILE A 544 27.58 -0.57 7.92
C ILE A 544 26.14 -1.05 8.13
N VAL A 545 25.22 -0.60 7.27
CA VAL A 545 23.80 -0.99 7.34
C VAL A 545 23.64 -2.49 7.06
N ILE A 546 24.29 -3.00 6.01
CA ILE A 546 24.27 -4.43 5.68
C ILE A 546 24.80 -5.26 6.84
N GLU A 547 25.95 -4.89 7.45
CA GLU A 547 26.56 -5.62 8.55
C GLU A 547 25.62 -5.66 9.78
N GLU A 548 25.00 -4.54 10.15
CA GLU A 548 24.09 -4.50 11.31
C GLU A 548 22.78 -5.26 11.06
N LEU A 549 22.18 -5.12 9.87
CA LEU A 549 20.98 -5.88 9.51
C LEU A 549 21.27 -7.38 9.47
N GLN A 550 22.41 -7.80 8.90
CA GLN A 550 22.86 -9.20 8.89
C GLN A 550 22.97 -9.76 10.31
N LYS A 551 23.60 -9.03 11.21
CA LYS A 551 23.74 -9.43 12.61
C LYS A 551 22.38 -9.64 13.26
N GLN A 552 21.46 -8.68 13.09
CA GLN A 552 20.11 -8.76 13.68
C GLN A 552 19.30 -9.91 13.06
N LEU A 553 19.41 -10.13 11.75
CA LEU A 553 18.75 -11.24 11.06
C LEU A 553 19.22 -12.59 11.58
N THR A 554 20.55 -12.74 11.76
CA THR A 554 21.16 -13.92 12.37
C THR A 554 20.66 -14.18 13.80
N GLU A 555 20.43 -13.13 14.60
CA GLU A 555 19.87 -13.27 15.95
C GLU A 555 18.43 -13.83 15.92
N VAL A 556 17.64 -13.54 14.87
CA VAL A 556 16.25 -13.99 14.74
C VAL A 556 16.15 -15.39 14.13
N TYR A 557 16.90 -15.66 13.07
CA TYR A 557 16.76 -16.89 12.27
C TYR A 557 17.91 -17.89 12.43
N GLY A 558 19.00 -17.50 13.09
CA GLY A 558 20.23 -18.28 13.20
C GLY A 558 21.21 -17.98 12.06
N ASP A 559 22.39 -18.61 12.13
CA ASP A 559 23.34 -18.54 11.00
C ASP A 559 22.74 -19.26 9.79
N ALA A 560 22.88 -18.67 8.60
CA ALA A 560 22.57 -19.35 7.35
C ALA A 560 23.43 -20.62 7.25
N GLU A 561 22.84 -21.82 7.18
CA GLU A 561 23.58 -23.08 7.05
C GLU A 561 24.02 -23.35 5.60
#